data_b1f77500b2e8bb00eae9ff5bb3af2186
#
_entry.id   b1f77500b2e8bb00eae9ff5bb3af2186
#
_cell.length_a   1.000
_cell.length_b   1.000
_cell.length_c   1.000
_cell.angle_alpha   90.00
_cell.angle_beta   90.00
_cell.angle_gamma   90.00
#
_symmetry.space_group_name_H-M   'P 1'
#
loop_
_entity.id
_entity.type
_entity.pdbx_description
1 polymer ?
#
loop_
_entity_poly.entity_id
_entity_poly.type
_entity_poly.pdbx_seq_one_letter_code
_entity_poly.pdbx_strand_id
1 'polypeptide(L)'
;QFATFSPLMRAHGITDRNPWSYTELNSSGLTDMTEEFKKYYWIRENFVDAIYSSAIKSSIDGSAMTQPLMNAFSNQSALYSVEDEYMFCDELLVAPVTEANTTSRNVVLPSGSWVNFWTGETVNSGKAISVSADKSTIPLFLRSGAVMPVRINSDFKFGTDLNDAEIINALMVTAADEARNVTVYTSETESENYLVSKTESGATSLKAENGSDVRMFILKGVKVSSVTVDGNALSSKTNTPSSQNTGFKVSGNDTYVFLPEGEWNEIVISK
;
A
#
# COMPACT_ATOMS: atom_id res chain seq x y z
N GLN A 1 -12.94 -3.07 8.49
CA GLN A 1 -12.34 -2.57 7.25
C GLN A 1 -12.00 -1.09 7.33
N PHE A 2 -13.00 -0.23 7.55
CA PHE A 2 -12.79 1.23 7.60
C PHE A 2 -11.78 1.64 8.68
N ALA A 3 -11.87 1.11 9.89
CA ALA A 3 -10.99 1.45 11.00
C ALA A 3 -9.50 1.10 10.74
N THR A 4 -9.24 0.07 9.93
CA THR A 4 -7.88 -0.33 9.53
C THR A 4 -7.13 0.80 8.83
N PHE A 5 -7.83 1.57 8.00
CA PHE A 5 -7.28 2.68 7.21
C PHE A 5 -7.66 4.05 7.81
N SER A 6 -7.74 4.11 9.12
CA SER A 6 -7.94 5.34 9.90
C SER A 6 -6.71 5.58 10.79
N PRO A 7 -6.41 6.82 11.19
CA PRO A 7 -5.28 7.11 12.07
C PRO A 7 -5.31 6.28 13.36
N LEU A 8 -6.49 6.09 13.94
CA LEU A 8 -6.71 5.25 15.11
C LEU A 8 -7.70 4.14 14.80
N MET A 9 -7.34 2.91 15.14
CA MET A 9 -8.25 1.76 15.10
C MET A 9 -8.62 1.35 16.52
N ARG A 10 -9.93 1.33 16.81
CA ARG A 10 -10.42 1.04 18.14
C ARG A 10 -11.82 0.45 18.12
N ALA A 11 -12.04 -0.66 18.83
CA ALA A 11 -13.37 -1.08 19.22
C ALA A 11 -13.81 -0.27 20.45
N HIS A 12 -14.91 0.47 20.36
CA HIS A 12 -15.41 1.36 21.42
C HIS A 12 -16.90 1.17 21.66
N GLY A 13 -17.31 1.17 22.92
CA GLY A 13 -18.71 1.08 23.33
C GLY A 13 -18.85 0.77 24.80
N ILE A 14 -20.09 0.79 25.29
CA ILE A 14 -20.45 0.48 26.69
C ILE A 14 -20.85 -0.98 26.91
N THR A 15 -21.03 -1.75 25.82
CA THR A 15 -21.32 -3.18 25.83
C THR A 15 -20.13 -3.95 25.27
N ASP A 16 -20.17 -5.28 25.34
CA ASP A 16 -19.15 -6.14 24.74
C ASP A 16 -19.01 -5.84 23.23
N ARG A 17 -17.79 -5.61 22.78
CA ARG A 17 -17.45 -5.22 21.40
C ARG A 17 -16.41 -6.15 20.78
N ASN A 18 -16.17 -7.30 21.39
CA ASN A 18 -15.25 -8.27 20.83
C ASN A 18 -15.85 -8.88 19.55
N PRO A 19 -15.07 -9.07 18.49
CA PRO A 19 -15.56 -9.66 17.24
C PRO A 19 -16.24 -11.01 17.41
N TRP A 20 -15.77 -11.82 18.36
CA TRP A 20 -16.34 -13.13 18.69
C TRP A 20 -17.60 -13.08 19.57
N SER A 21 -17.95 -11.95 20.15
CA SER A 21 -19.15 -11.77 20.97
C SER A 21 -20.40 -11.45 20.17
N TYR A 22 -20.29 -11.27 18.85
CA TYR A 22 -21.44 -10.99 17.97
C TYR A 22 -22.19 -12.26 17.53
N THR A 23 -22.30 -13.26 18.43
CA THR A 23 -23.06 -14.50 18.16
C THR A 23 -24.56 -14.24 17.92
N GLU A 24 -25.13 -13.17 18.50
CA GLU A 24 -26.52 -12.76 18.25
C GLU A 24 -26.70 -12.25 16.80
N LEU A 25 -25.70 -11.67 16.18
CA LEU A 25 -25.72 -11.29 14.77
C LEU A 25 -25.65 -12.50 13.85
N ASN A 26 -25.08 -13.62 14.31
CA ASN A 26 -25.05 -14.88 13.56
C ASN A 26 -26.45 -15.49 13.41
N SER A 27 -27.37 -15.24 14.35
CA SER A 27 -28.77 -15.66 14.23
C SER A 27 -29.53 -14.92 13.13
N SER A 28 -29.03 -13.78 12.64
CA SER A 28 -29.57 -12.97 11.54
C SER A 28 -28.96 -13.35 10.17
N GLY A 29 -28.18 -14.43 10.07
CA GLY A 29 -27.53 -14.86 8.83
C GLY A 29 -26.22 -14.10 8.53
N LEU A 30 -25.70 -13.30 9.48
CA LEU A 30 -24.35 -12.76 9.40
C LEU A 30 -23.37 -13.86 9.80
N THR A 31 -22.40 -14.12 8.95
CA THR A 31 -21.28 -15.03 9.22
C THR A 31 -20.40 -14.49 10.35
N ASP A 32 -19.72 -15.37 11.05
CA ASP A 32 -18.67 -15.03 12.02
C ASP A 32 -17.68 -14.02 11.39
N MET A 33 -17.52 -12.86 12.03
CA MET A 33 -16.66 -11.78 11.56
C MET A 33 -15.25 -11.85 12.13
N THR A 34 -14.94 -12.89 12.89
CA THR A 34 -13.64 -13.03 13.57
C THR A 34 -12.49 -13.10 12.56
N GLU A 35 -12.63 -13.86 11.50
CA GLU A 35 -11.56 -14.02 10.49
C GLU A 35 -11.36 -12.73 9.68
N GLU A 36 -12.43 -12.02 9.29
CA GLU A 36 -12.34 -10.72 8.66
C GLU A 36 -11.69 -9.69 9.59
N PHE A 37 -12.04 -9.71 10.88
CA PHE A 37 -11.42 -8.82 11.86
C PHE A 37 -9.92 -9.11 12.00
N LYS A 38 -9.52 -10.38 12.14
CA LYS A 38 -8.12 -10.79 12.18
C LYS A 38 -7.36 -10.37 10.92
N LYS A 39 -7.92 -10.63 9.74
CA LYS A 39 -7.34 -10.21 8.46
C LYS A 39 -7.07 -8.70 8.45
N TYR A 40 -8.06 -7.87 8.82
CA TYR A 40 -7.90 -6.42 8.79
C TYR A 40 -7.04 -5.88 9.94
N TYR A 41 -6.97 -6.57 11.07
CA TYR A 41 -5.99 -6.30 12.10
C TYR A 41 -4.55 -6.51 11.56
N TRP A 42 -4.28 -7.64 10.93
CA TRP A 42 -2.97 -7.90 10.34
C TRP A 42 -2.64 -7.00 9.17
N ILE A 43 -3.62 -6.60 8.36
CA ILE A 43 -3.40 -5.56 7.34
C ILE A 43 -2.95 -4.26 8.00
N ARG A 44 -3.53 -3.86 9.13
CA ARG A 44 -3.08 -2.68 9.85
C ARG A 44 -1.65 -2.83 10.36
N GLU A 45 -1.29 -3.99 10.89
CA GLU A 45 0.09 -4.28 11.30
C GLU A 45 1.07 -4.25 10.10
N ASN A 46 0.65 -4.70 8.92
CA ASN A 46 1.46 -4.53 7.71
C ASN A 46 1.74 -3.05 7.39
N PHE A 47 0.83 -2.14 7.70
CA PHE A 47 0.95 -0.69 7.41
C PHE A 47 1.44 0.15 8.61
N VAL A 48 1.85 -0.46 9.71
CA VAL A 48 2.20 0.30 10.93
C VAL A 48 3.32 1.31 10.69
N ASP A 49 4.32 0.99 9.85
CA ASP A 49 5.43 1.90 9.54
C ASP A 49 4.97 3.07 8.64
N ALA A 50 4.05 2.83 7.70
CA ALA A 50 3.43 3.90 6.93
C ALA A 50 2.59 4.83 7.81
N ILE A 51 1.83 4.27 8.76
CA ILE A 51 1.04 5.02 9.73
C ILE A 51 1.97 5.86 10.62
N TYR A 52 3.04 5.28 11.12
CA TYR A 52 4.04 5.96 11.95
C TYR A 52 4.73 7.10 11.18
N SER A 53 5.22 6.82 9.98
CA SER A 53 5.81 7.83 9.09
C SER A 53 4.86 8.99 8.82
N SER A 54 3.58 8.68 8.52
CA SER A 54 2.56 9.72 8.28
C SER A 54 2.22 10.52 9.55
N ALA A 55 2.26 9.89 10.74
CA ALA A 55 2.05 10.59 12.01
C ALA A 55 3.19 11.57 12.32
N ILE A 56 4.44 11.18 12.08
CA ILE A 56 5.60 12.07 12.23
C ILE A 56 5.49 13.24 11.24
N LYS A 57 5.21 12.97 9.97
CA LYS A 57 4.99 14.01 8.96
C LYS A 57 3.92 15.00 9.43
N SER A 58 2.79 14.50 9.92
CA SER A 58 1.71 15.31 10.48
C SER A 58 2.17 16.20 11.63
N SER A 59 3.04 15.73 12.51
CA SER A 59 3.58 16.52 13.62
C SER A 59 4.54 17.61 13.18
N ILE A 60 5.23 17.43 12.04
CA ILE A 60 6.22 18.37 11.50
C ILE A 60 5.55 19.47 10.68
N ASP A 61 4.67 19.11 9.74
CA ASP A 61 4.13 20.04 8.74
C ASP A 61 2.62 20.28 8.85
N GLY A 62 1.94 19.62 9.80
CA GLY A 62 0.49 19.75 10.00
C GLY A 62 -0.35 19.03 8.94
N SER A 63 0.24 18.24 8.05
CA SER A 63 -0.50 17.48 7.04
C SER A 63 -1.38 16.42 7.71
N ALA A 64 -2.54 16.14 7.13
CA ALA A 64 -3.45 15.14 7.67
C ALA A 64 -3.03 13.73 7.21
N MET A 65 -3.05 12.75 8.13
CA MET A 65 -2.81 11.34 7.83
C MET A 65 -3.88 10.73 6.91
N THR A 66 -5.08 11.30 6.95
CA THR A 66 -6.18 10.99 6.01
C THR A 66 -6.69 12.30 5.41
N GLN A 67 -6.82 12.34 4.09
CA GLN A 67 -7.21 13.55 3.38
C GLN A 67 -8.39 13.27 2.45
N PRO A 68 -9.49 14.06 2.50
CA PRO A 68 -10.50 14.05 1.44
C PRO A 68 -9.86 14.27 0.07
N LEU A 69 -10.42 13.68 -0.98
CA LEU A 69 -9.85 13.79 -2.33
C LEU A 69 -9.76 15.25 -2.80
N MET A 70 -10.71 16.10 -2.40
CA MET A 70 -10.70 17.54 -2.71
C MET A 70 -9.47 18.28 -2.17
N ASN A 71 -8.90 17.82 -1.05
CA ASN A 71 -7.70 18.42 -0.47
C ASN A 71 -6.43 17.83 -1.09
N ALA A 72 -6.39 16.50 -1.24
CA ALA A 72 -5.23 15.81 -1.81
C ALA A 72 -5.01 16.14 -3.30
N PHE A 73 -6.09 16.49 -4.03
CA PHE A 73 -6.09 16.79 -5.46
C PHE A 73 -6.87 18.08 -5.74
N SER A 74 -6.49 19.16 -5.08
CA SER A 74 -7.22 20.45 -5.11
C SER A 74 -7.32 21.11 -6.49
N ASN A 75 -6.51 20.67 -7.46
CA ASN A 75 -6.58 21.11 -8.86
C ASN A 75 -7.63 20.35 -9.69
N GLN A 76 -8.34 19.39 -9.12
CA GLN A 76 -9.35 18.55 -9.79
C GLN A 76 -10.75 18.81 -9.20
N SER A 77 -11.44 19.83 -9.69
CA SER A 77 -12.74 20.25 -9.14
C SER A 77 -13.83 19.17 -9.18
N ALA A 78 -13.72 18.19 -10.08
CA ALA A 78 -14.62 17.02 -10.13
C ALA A 78 -14.61 16.18 -8.86
N LEU A 79 -13.54 16.27 -8.05
CA LEU A 79 -13.40 15.52 -6.79
C LEU A 79 -14.03 16.22 -5.57
N TYR A 80 -14.50 17.46 -5.72
CA TYR A 80 -15.02 18.25 -4.60
C TYR A 80 -16.33 17.70 -4.03
N SER A 81 -17.07 16.93 -4.82
CA SER A 81 -18.31 16.28 -4.40
C SER A 81 -18.13 14.81 -3.97
N VAL A 82 -16.89 14.31 -3.91
CA VAL A 82 -16.61 12.93 -3.46
C VAL A 82 -16.43 12.95 -1.95
N GLU A 83 -17.41 12.40 -1.22
CA GLU A 83 -17.49 12.46 0.25
C GLU A 83 -17.15 11.13 0.94
N ASP A 84 -17.09 10.04 0.19
CA ASP A 84 -16.96 8.66 0.70
C ASP A 84 -15.64 7.98 0.29
N GLU A 85 -14.66 8.77 -0.14
CA GLU A 85 -13.31 8.33 -0.51
C GLU A 85 -12.25 9.29 0.06
N TYR A 86 -11.08 8.74 0.39
CA TYR A 86 -9.99 9.54 0.95
C TYR A 86 -8.63 8.93 0.66
N MET A 87 -7.58 9.76 0.73
CA MET A 87 -6.19 9.31 0.74
C MET A 87 -5.77 8.95 2.17
N PHE A 88 -5.12 7.81 2.32
CA PHE A 88 -4.52 7.34 3.56
C PHE A 88 -2.99 7.31 3.40
N CYS A 89 -2.28 7.94 4.35
CA CYS A 89 -0.81 8.07 4.33
C CYS A 89 -0.26 8.60 2.98
N ASP A 90 -0.99 9.50 2.32
CA ASP A 90 -0.69 10.14 1.03
C ASP A 90 -0.61 9.18 -0.19
N GLU A 91 -0.49 7.88 0.02
CA GLU A 91 -0.18 6.92 -1.03
C GLU A 91 -1.34 6.01 -1.42
N LEU A 92 -2.29 5.77 -0.52
CA LEU A 92 -3.35 4.80 -0.69
C LEU A 92 -4.73 5.47 -0.71
N LEU A 93 -5.44 5.37 -1.82
CA LEU A 93 -6.85 5.74 -1.90
C LEU A 93 -7.68 4.62 -1.28
N VAL A 94 -8.54 5.00 -0.35
CA VAL A 94 -9.45 4.10 0.37
C VAL A 94 -10.89 4.48 0.01
N ALA A 95 -11.65 3.50 -0.44
CA ALA A 95 -13.04 3.67 -0.84
C ALA A 95 -13.97 2.71 -0.05
N PRO A 96 -14.36 3.05 1.19
CA PRO A 96 -15.19 2.20 2.02
C PRO A 96 -16.55 1.90 1.38
N VAL A 97 -17.09 0.71 1.64
CA VAL A 97 -18.47 0.38 1.25
C VAL A 97 -19.43 1.02 2.23
N THR A 98 -20.25 1.95 1.75
CA THR A 98 -21.20 2.72 2.56
C THR A 98 -22.64 2.24 2.42
N GLU A 99 -22.93 1.45 1.39
CA GLU A 99 -24.28 0.92 1.12
C GLU A 99 -24.42 -0.51 1.61
N ALA A 100 -25.51 -0.80 2.31
CA ALA A 100 -25.81 -2.15 2.80
C ALA A 100 -26.17 -3.11 1.64
N ASN A 101 -25.80 -4.39 1.81
CA ASN A 101 -26.13 -5.47 0.86
C ASN A 101 -25.59 -5.26 -0.57
N THR A 102 -24.51 -4.52 -0.72
CA THR A 102 -23.83 -4.36 -2.00
C THR A 102 -22.55 -5.21 -2.07
N THR A 103 -22.22 -5.66 -3.27
CA THR A 103 -20.99 -6.41 -3.57
C THR A 103 -20.09 -5.67 -4.55
N SER A 104 -20.43 -4.43 -4.88
CA SER A 104 -19.64 -3.54 -5.73
C SER A 104 -19.93 -2.10 -5.38
N ARG A 105 -18.99 -1.20 -5.67
CA ARG A 105 -19.21 0.24 -5.60
C ARG A 105 -18.53 0.95 -6.75
N ASN A 106 -18.99 2.15 -7.05
CA ASN A 106 -18.27 3.08 -7.92
C ASN A 106 -17.17 3.77 -7.10
N VAL A 107 -15.96 3.82 -7.65
CA VAL A 107 -14.81 4.51 -7.09
C VAL A 107 -14.38 5.60 -8.05
N VAL A 108 -14.23 6.81 -7.57
CA VAL A 108 -13.78 7.97 -8.36
C VAL A 108 -12.27 8.08 -8.22
N LEU A 109 -11.54 7.59 -9.22
CA LEU A 109 -10.08 7.73 -9.20
C LEU A 109 -9.67 9.11 -9.76
N PRO A 110 -8.86 9.89 -9.02
CA PRO A 110 -8.24 11.10 -9.55
C PRO A 110 -7.46 10.85 -10.84
N SER A 111 -7.20 11.88 -11.62
CA SER A 111 -6.43 11.77 -12.88
C SER A 111 -5.04 11.16 -12.62
N GLY A 112 -4.59 10.30 -13.54
CA GLY A 112 -3.34 9.58 -13.46
C GLY A 112 -3.51 8.06 -13.41
N SER A 113 -2.43 7.33 -13.19
CA SER A 113 -2.43 5.87 -13.06
C SER A 113 -2.58 5.45 -11.61
N TRP A 114 -3.40 4.43 -11.39
CA TRP A 114 -3.68 3.83 -10.10
C TRP A 114 -3.49 2.32 -10.16
N VAL A 115 -3.01 1.73 -9.11
CA VAL A 115 -2.84 0.27 -9.01
C VAL A 115 -3.83 -0.27 -7.99
N ASN A 116 -4.72 -1.17 -8.41
CA ASN A 116 -5.57 -1.89 -7.49
C ASN A 116 -4.70 -2.70 -6.53
N PHE A 117 -4.82 -2.42 -5.23
CA PHE A 117 -3.99 -3.04 -4.20
C PHE A 117 -4.12 -4.57 -4.17
N TRP A 118 -5.34 -5.09 -4.39
CA TRP A 118 -5.61 -6.52 -4.28
C TRP A 118 -5.17 -7.31 -5.52
N THR A 119 -5.42 -6.77 -6.71
CA THR A 119 -5.18 -7.47 -7.98
C THR A 119 -3.86 -7.09 -8.65
N GLY A 120 -3.25 -5.97 -8.28
CA GLY A 120 -2.11 -5.39 -8.99
C GLY A 120 -2.45 -4.87 -10.39
N GLU A 121 -3.73 -4.75 -10.75
CA GLU A 121 -4.13 -4.19 -12.04
C GLU A 121 -3.95 -2.68 -12.06
N THR A 122 -3.34 -2.17 -13.13
CA THR A 122 -3.18 -0.74 -13.34
C THR A 122 -4.42 -0.18 -14.06
N VAL A 123 -4.97 0.89 -13.50
CA VAL A 123 -6.11 1.63 -14.04
C VAL A 123 -5.69 3.06 -14.33
N ASN A 124 -5.83 3.49 -15.58
CA ASN A 124 -5.70 4.90 -15.94
C ASN A 124 -7.06 5.57 -15.78
N SER A 125 -7.14 6.62 -14.98
CA SER A 125 -8.44 7.18 -14.60
C SER A 125 -8.44 8.71 -14.63
N GLY A 126 -9.46 9.27 -14.17
CA GLY A 126 -9.99 10.62 -14.15
C GLY A 126 -11.51 10.53 -14.14
N LYS A 127 -12.07 9.35 -13.87
CA LYS A 127 -13.50 9.05 -13.86
C LYS A 127 -13.84 7.95 -12.86
N ALA A 128 -15.12 7.75 -12.62
CA ALA A 128 -15.61 6.66 -11.80
C ALA A 128 -15.47 5.30 -12.51
N ILE A 129 -15.06 4.30 -11.75
CA ILE A 129 -15.00 2.88 -12.17
C ILE A 129 -15.82 2.03 -11.21
N SER A 130 -16.45 0.96 -11.72
CA SER A 130 -17.12 -0.02 -10.87
C SER A 130 -16.11 -1.05 -10.38
N VAL A 131 -16.07 -1.26 -9.06
CA VAL A 131 -15.12 -2.15 -8.39
C VAL A 131 -15.89 -3.17 -7.55
N SER A 132 -15.50 -4.43 -7.64
CA SER A 132 -16.02 -5.47 -6.73
C SER A 132 -15.59 -5.14 -5.28
N ALA A 133 -16.53 -5.24 -4.37
CA ALA A 133 -16.35 -4.91 -2.96
C ALA A 133 -17.26 -5.80 -2.11
N ASP A 134 -16.81 -7.00 -1.84
CA ASP A 134 -17.49 -7.92 -0.93
C ASP A 134 -17.17 -7.58 0.55
N LYS A 135 -17.80 -8.32 1.45
CA LYS A 135 -17.58 -8.13 2.90
C LYS A 135 -16.12 -8.37 3.34
N SER A 136 -15.32 -9.06 2.53
CA SER A 136 -13.90 -9.35 2.82
C SER A 136 -12.93 -8.40 2.14
N THR A 137 -13.41 -7.50 1.27
CA THR A 137 -12.56 -6.67 0.41
C THR A 137 -13.05 -5.23 0.37
N ILE A 138 -12.29 -4.31 0.95
CA ILE A 138 -12.46 -2.87 0.76
C ILE A 138 -11.69 -2.42 -0.48
N PRO A 139 -12.26 -1.66 -1.41
CA PRO A 139 -11.52 -1.11 -2.54
C PRO A 139 -10.38 -0.20 -2.10
N LEU A 140 -9.17 -0.51 -2.57
CA LEU A 140 -7.93 0.18 -2.28
C LEU A 140 -7.14 0.37 -3.57
N PHE A 141 -6.58 1.58 -3.75
CA PHE A 141 -5.77 1.90 -4.91
C PHE A 141 -4.50 2.66 -4.50
N LEU A 142 -3.36 2.17 -4.91
CA LEU A 142 -2.08 2.89 -4.79
C LEU A 142 -1.96 3.87 -5.94
N ARG A 143 -1.52 5.08 -5.63
CA ARG A 143 -1.24 6.09 -6.67
C ARG A 143 0.01 5.74 -7.46
N SER A 144 0.15 6.33 -8.64
CA SER A 144 1.38 6.31 -9.44
C SER A 144 2.55 6.91 -8.67
N GLY A 145 3.70 6.25 -8.70
CA GLY A 145 4.92 6.66 -7.99
C GLY A 145 4.82 6.58 -6.46
N ALA A 146 3.95 5.71 -5.93
CA ALA A 146 3.88 5.46 -4.50
C ALA A 146 5.16 4.80 -3.97
N VAL A 147 5.58 5.21 -2.77
CA VAL A 147 6.57 4.53 -1.93
C VAL A 147 5.99 4.44 -0.54
N MET A 148 5.65 3.24 -0.09
CA MET A 148 4.99 3.02 1.20
C MET A 148 5.75 1.97 1.99
N PRO A 149 6.27 2.30 3.20
CA PRO A 149 6.91 1.33 4.05
C PRO A 149 5.86 0.36 4.60
N VAL A 150 6.19 -0.92 4.60
CA VAL A 150 5.31 -1.99 5.09
C VAL A 150 6.11 -3.06 5.82
N ARG A 151 5.45 -3.74 6.75
CA ARG A 151 5.96 -4.97 7.37
C ARG A 151 5.30 -6.17 6.73
N ILE A 152 6.07 -7.16 6.38
CA ILE A 152 5.56 -8.38 5.76
C ILE A 152 6.30 -9.59 6.33
N ASN A 153 5.70 -10.77 6.24
CA ASN A 153 6.38 -12.03 6.57
C ASN A 153 6.90 -12.72 5.30
N SER A 154 7.55 -13.86 5.47
CA SER A 154 8.12 -14.64 4.37
C SER A 154 7.10 -15.16 3.35
N ASP A 155 5.80 -15.14 3.68
CA ASP A 155 4.71 -15.52 2.76
C ASP A 155 4.35 -14.40 1.77
N PHE A 156 4.80 -13.17 2.02
CA PHE A 156 4.53 -11.97 1.21
C PHE A 156 3.03 -11.66 1.05
N LYS A 157 2.22 -12.06 2.03
CA LYS A 157 0.77 -11.84 2.03
C LYS A 157 0.38 -10.79 3.05
N PHE A 158 -0.45 -9.87 2.62
CA PHE A 158 -1.10 -8.92 3.52
C PHE A 158 -2.26 -9.57 4.27
N GLY A 159 -2.43 -9.17 5.52
CA GLY A 159 -3.51 -9.68 6.36
C GLY A 159 -3.28 -11.08 6.94
N THR A 160 -2.04 -11.52 7.00
CA THR A 160 -1.61 -12.77 7.65
C THR A 160 -0.82 -12.48 8.92
N ASP A 161 -0.78 -13.44 9.84
CA ASP A 161 -0.12 -13.32 11.13
C ASP A 161 1.36 -12.96 10.98
N LEU A 162 1.81 -11.95 11.73
CA LEU A 162 3.21 -11.52 11.78
C LEU A 162 3.92 -11.99 13.05
N ASN A 163 3.23 -12.58 14.05
CA ASN A 163 3.82 -12.89 15.35
C ASN A 163 4.85 -14.04 15.31
N ASP A 164 4.61 -15.05 14.47
CA ASP A 164 5.39 -16.30 14.44
C ASP A 164 6.38 -16.36 13.26
N ALA A 165 6.55 -15.28 12.52
CA ALA A 165 7.38 -15.20 11.34
C ALA A 165 8.47 -14.14 11.48
N GLU A 166 9.56 -14.31 10.75
CA GLU A 166 10.53 -13.24 10.54
C GLU A 166 9.82 -12.06 9.87
N ILE A 167 9.78 -10.92 10.58
CA ILE A 167 9.22 -9.66 10.04
C ILE A 167 10.26 -9.06 9.12
N ILE A 168 9.85 -8.78 7.89
CA ILE A 168 10.66 -8.15 6.86
C ILE A 168 10.11 -6.75 6.63
N ASN A 169 10.96 -5.72 6.86
CA ASN A 169 10.66 -4.37 6.46
C ASN A 169 10.83 -4.23 4.95
N ALA A 170 9.83 -3.71 4.28
CA ALA A 170 9.80 -3.59 2.83
C ALA A 170 9.28 -2.23 2.38
N LEU A 171 9.63 -1.82 1.17
CA LEU A 171 8.97 -0.73 0.48
C LEU A 171 8.01 -1.28 -0.58
N MET A 172 6.77 -0.88 -0.49
CA MET A 172 5.80 -1.11 -1.56
C MET A 172 5.86 0.07 -2.53
N VAL A 173 6.14 -0.23 -3.80
CA VAL A 173 6.43 0.79 -4.84
C VAL A 173 5.55 0.55 -6.05
N THR A 174 5.04 1.63 -6.66
CA THR A 174 4.36 1.59 -7.96
C THR A 174 5.19 2.30 -9.04
N ALA A 175 4.94 1.97 -10.30
CA ALA A 175 5.50 2.74 -11.41
C ALA A 175 5.03 4.20 -11.37
N ALA A 176 5.90 5.14 -11.74
CA ALA A 176 5.57 6.56 -11.79
C ALA A 176 5.14 7.00 -13.19
N ASP A 177 4.10 7.82 -13.27
CA ASP A 177 3.75 8.58 -14.48
C ASP A 177 4.61 9.82 -14.59
N GLU A 178 4.83 10.49 -13.46
CA GLU A 178 5.65 11.68 -13.28
C GLU A 178 6.61 11.48 -12.12
N ALA A 179 7.69 12.27 -12.06
CA ALA A 179 8.64 12.21 -10.97
C ALA A 179 7.99 12.66 -9.65
N ARG A 180 8.19 11.86 -8.60
CA ARG A 180 7.70 12.15 -7.24
C ARG A 180 8.80 11.98 -6.21
N ASN A 181 8.90 12.94 -5.32
CA ASN A 181 9.68 12.81 -4.09
C ASN A 181 8.76 12.30 -2.97
N VAL A 182 9.20 11.27 -2.27
CA VAL A 182 8.50 10.68 -1.13
C VAL A 182 9.46 10.59 0.04
N THR A 183 9.07 11.16 1.17
CA THR A 183 9.82 11.06 2.43
C THR A 183 9.18 10.01 3.31
N VAL A 184 9.97 9.05 3.76
CA VAL A 184 9.60 8.02 4.73
C VAL A 184 10.31 8.33 6.04
N TYR A 185 9.57 8.67 7.08
CA TYR A 185 10.12 8.91 8.41
C TYR A 185 10.27 7.59 9.17
N THR A 186 11.48 7.31 9.63
CA THR A 186 11.83 6.13 10.43
C THR A 186 11.82 6.45 11.93
N SER A 187 12.03 7.73 12.27
CA SER A 187 11.90 8.28 13.63
C SER A 187 11.56 9.77 13.56
N GLU A 188 11.39 10.42 14.70
CA GLU A 188 11.15 11.88 14.78
C GLU A 188 12.30 12.71 14.21
N THR A 189 13.49 12.14 14.11
CA THR A 189 14.73 12.84 13.69
C THR A 189 15.35 12.25 12.44
N GLU A 190 14.84 11.12 11.93
CA GLU A 190 15.40 10.39 10.80
C GLU A 190 14.36 10.14 9.73
N SER A 191 14.77 10.31 8.51
CA SER A 191 13.93 10.03 7.33
C SER A 191 14.78 9.61 6.14
N GLU A 192 14.16 8.84 5.26
CA GLU A 192 14.70 8.47 3.95
C GLU A 192 13.90 9.19 2.86
N ASN A 193 14.59 9.80 1.91
CA ASN A 193 13.98 10.48 0.77
C ASN A 193 14.17 9.65 -0.48
N TYR A 194 13.07 9.38 -1.15
CA TYR A 194 13.02 8.61 -2.38
C TYR A 194 12.50 9.44 -3.54
N LEU A 195 13.17 9.37 -4.68
CA LEU A 195 12.68 9.88 -5.95
C LEU A 195 12.24 8.71 -6.83
N VAL A 196 10.95 8.62 -7.12
CA VAL A 196 10.41 7.69 -8.12
C VAL A 196 10.18 8.45 -9.42
N SER A 197 10.70 7.95 -10.51
CA SER A 197 10.59 8.63 -11.82
C SER A 197 10.60 7.64 -12.98
N LYS A 198 10.22 8.10 -14.17
CA LYS A 198 10.47 7.38 -15.42
C LYS A 198 11.86 7.71 -15.95
N THR A 199 12.57 6.69 -16.44
CA THR A 199 13.78 6.87 -17.23
C THR A 199 13.41 7.24 -18.67
N GLU A 200 14.39 7.66 -19.48
CA GLU A 200 14.20 7.92 -20.91
C GLU A 200 13.72 6.66 -21.69
N SER A 201 14.12 5.47 -21.25
CA SER A 201 13.65 4.20 -21.81
C SER A 201 12.23 3.78 -21.37
N GLY A 202 11.59 4.56 -20.48
CA GLY A 202 10.27 4.26 -19.93
C GLY A 202 10.29 3.28 -18.74
N ALA A 203 11.46 2.86 -18.27
CA ALA A 203 11.60 2.10 -17.04
C ALA A 203 11.26 2.98 -15.81
N THR A 204 10.95 2.36 -14.67
CA THR A 204 10.82 3.08 -13.39
C THR A 204 12.17 3.10 -12.69
N SER A 205 12.61 4.29 -12.28
CA SER A 205 13.76 4.48 -11.40
C SER A 205 13.27 4.84 -10.00
N LEU A 206 13.80 4.17 -8.99
CA LEU A 206 13.68 4.50 -7.58
C LEU A 206 15.07 4.88 -7.08
N LYS A 207 15.26 6.13 -6.67
CA LYS A 207 16.51 6.62 -6.09
C LYS A 207 16.34 6.92 -4.62
N ALA A 208 17.31 6.51 -3.80
CA ALA A 208 17.47 6.94 -2.42
C ALA A 208 18.45 8.11 -2.38
N GLU A 209 18.06 9.24 -1.79
CA GLU A 209 18.88 10.49 -1.84
C GLU A 209 20.25 10.34 -1.16
N ASN A 210 20.29 9.60 -0.04
CA ASN A 210 21.54 9.39 0.73
C ASN A 210 21.90 7.90 0.86
N GLY A 211 21.42 7.08 -0.11
CA GLY A 211 21.45 5.63 0.01
C GLY A 211 20.33 5.09 0.91
N SER A 212 20.07 3.81 0.82
CA SER A 212 19.12 3.10 1.70
C SER A 212 19.63 1.68 1.93
N ASP A 213 19.34 1.12 3.09
CA ASP A 213 19.63 -0.26 3.45
C ASP A 213 18.39 -1.18 3.35
N VAL A 214 17.26 -0.63 2.94
CA VAL A 214 16.04 -1.42 2.68
C VAL A 214 16.30 -2.43 1.58
N ARG A 215 16.08 -3.70 1.88
CA ARG A 215 16.44 -4.81 0.97
C ARG A 215 15.26 -5.44 0.28
N MET A 216 14.05 -5.26 0.80
CA MET A 216 12.85 -5.89 0.25
C MET A 216 11.93 -4.87 -0.41
N PHE A 217 11.48 -5.20 -1.63
CA PHE A 217 10.54 -4.37 -2.39
C PHE A 217 9.38 -5.20 -2.90
N ILE A 218 8.19 -4.62 -2.83
CA ILE A 218 6.96 -5.11 -3.44
C ILE A 218 6.59 -4.13 -4.54
N LEU A 219 6.90 -4.47 -5.78
CA LEU A 219 6.58 -3.65 -6.96
C LEU A 219 5.14 -3.96 -7.37
N LYS A 220 4.20 -3.14 -6.92
CA LYS A 220 2.77 -3.32 -7.15
C LYS A 220 2.38 -2.91 -8.56
N GLY A 221 1.67 -3.80 -9.26
CA GLY A 221 1.21 -3.56 -10.62
C GLY A 221 2.34 -3.50 -11.65
N VAL A 222 3.49 -4.08 -11.35
CA VAL A 222 4.66 -4.05 -12.23
C VAL A 222 5.18 -5.46 -12.48
N LYS A 223 4.99 -5.93 -13.72
CA LYS A 223 5.65 -7.14 -14.23
C LYS A 223 6.97 -6.75 -14.87
N VAL A 224 8.06 -7.13 -14.26
CA VAL A 224 9.38 -6.72 -14.71
C VAL A 224 10.00 -7.75 -15.66
N SER A 225 10.76 -7.28 -16.65
CA SER A 225 11.68 -8.08 -17.45
C SER A 225 13.10 -8.07 -16.84
N SER A 226 13.48 -6.97 -16.21
CA SER A 226 14.77 -6.84 -15.54
C SER A 226 14.71 -5.85 -14.35
N VAL A 227 15.59 -6.09 -13.39
CA VAL A 227 15.87 -5.17 -12.26
C VAL A 227 17.36 -4.98 -12.16
N THR A 228 17.82 -3.74 -12.05
CA THR A 228 19.21 -3.42 -11.76
C THR A 228 19.29 -2.58 -10.48
N VAL A 229 20.38 -2.76 -9.73
CA VAL A 229 20.70 -1.99 -8.53
C VAL A 229 22.09 -1.39 -8.72
N ASP A 230 22.18 -0.07 -8.71
CA ASP A 230 23.42 0.68 -8.99
C ASP A 230 24.12 0.17 -10.28
N GLY A 231 23.31 -0.08 -11.32
CA GLY A 231 23.76 -0.60 -12.61
C GLY A 231 24.00 -2.11 -12.66
N ASN A 232 23.97 -2.84 -11.56
CA ASN A 232 24.20 -4.29 -11.51
C ASN A 232 22.88 -5.05 -11.66
N ALA A 233 22.80 -5.99 -12.61
CA ALA A 233 21.60 -6.76 -12.84
C ALA A 233 21.33 -7.78 -11.74
N LEU A 234 20.07 -7.83 -11.29
CA LEU A 234 19.58 -8.89 -10.40
C LEU A 234 19.11 -10.11 -11.22
N SER A 235 19.26 -11.29 -10.61
CA SER A 235 18.79 -12.54 -11.22
C SER A 235 17.28 -12.70 -11.02
N SER A 236 16.58 -13.16 -12.07
CA SER A 236 15.21 -13.66 -11.94
C SER A 236 15.20 -14.99 -11.20
N LYS A 237 14.21 -15.19 -10.34
CA LYS A 237 14.07 -16.37 -9.47
C LYS A 237 12.75 -17.11 -9.71
N THR A 238 12.78 -18.41 -9.58
CA THR A 238 11.58 -19.27 -9.58
C THR A 238 10.89 -19.29 -8.24
N ASN A 239 11.68 -19.29 -7.15
CA ASN A 239 11.21 -19.19 -5.77
C ASN A 239 11.13 -17.74 -5.31
N THR A 240 10.36 -17.48 -4.28
CA THR A 240 10.28 -16.15 -3.66
C THR A 240 11.68 -15.72 -3.17
N PRO A 241 12.13 -14.50 -3.48
CA PRO A 241 13.42 -13.99 -3.04
C PRO A 241 13.46 -13.88 -1.50
N SER A 242 14.66 -14.01 -0.93
CA SER A 242 14.92 -13.91 0.51
C SER A 242 16.33 -13.40 0.75
N SER A 243 16.71 -13.21 2.01
CA SER A 243 18.08 -12.85 2.39
C SER A 243 19.14 -13.82 1.88
N GLN A 244 18.81 -15.10 1.73
CA GLN A 244 19.68 -16.16 1.21
C GLN A 244 19.52 -16.41 -0.29
N ASN A 245 18.49 -15.82 -0.93
CA ASN A 245 18.17 -16.01 -2.34
C ASN A 245 17.81 -14.66 -2.98
N THR A 246 18.78 -13.75 -3.03
CA THR A 246 18.61 -12.40 -3.56
C THR A 246 18.30 -12.39 -5.05
N GLY A 247 17.44 -11.47 -5.48
CA GLY A 247 16.98 -11.38 -6.87
C GLY A 247 15.53 -10.89 -6.94
N PHE A 248 14.84 -11.19 -8.04
CA PHE A 248 13.45 -10.82 -8.20
C PHE A 248 12.59 -11.97 -8.73
N LYS A 249 11.29 -11.91 -8.43
CA LYS A 249 10.28 -12.85 -8.91
C LYS A 249 9.00 -12.13 -9.26
N VAL A 250 8.52 -12.34 -10.49
CA VAL A 250 7.19 -11.90 -10.92
C VAL A 250 6.14 -12.88 -10.40
N SER A 251 5.09 -12.37 -9.77
CA SER A 251 3.96 -13.14 -9.25
C SER A 251 2.65 -12.41 -9.54
N GLY A 252 1.85 -12.95 -10.47
CA GLY A 252 0.64 -12.25 -10.94
C GLY A 252 0.98 -10.94 -11.64
N ASN A 253 0.45 -9.84 -11.13
CA ASN A 253 0.72 -8.49 -11.61
C ASN A 253 1.83 -7.77 -10.82
N ASP A 254 2.34 -8.38 -9.76
CA ASP A 254 3.33 -7.79 -8.86
C ASP A 254 4.71 -8.44 -9.05
N THR A 255 5.75 -7.75 -8.58
CA THR A 255 7.10 -8.31 -8.52
C THR A 255 7.67 -8.13 -7.13
N TYR A 256 8.25 -9.19 -6.60
CA TYR A 256 8.98 -9.18 -5.33
C TYR A 256 10.48 -9.11 -5.61
N VAL A 257 11.19 -8.20 -4.94
CA VAL A 257 12.62 -8.00 -5.10
C VAL A 257 13.30 -8.08 -3.74
N PHE A 258 14.35 -8.89 -3.62
CA PHE A 258 15.19 -8.90 -2.42
C PHE A 258 16.65 -8.61 -2.83
N LEU A 259 17.21 -7.52 -2.27
CA LEU A 259 18.55 -7.06 -2.58
C LEU A 259 19.63 -7.81 -1.79
N PRO A 260 20.88 -7.88 -2.32
CA PRO A 260 22.05 -8.24 -1.54
C PRO A 260 22.25 -7.30 -0.33
N GLU A 261 23.14 -7.68 0.57
CA GLU A 261 23.55 -6.80 1.68
C GLU A 261 24.32 -5.58 1.17
N GLY A 262 24.11 -4.45 1.84
CA GLY A 262 24.73 -3.18 1.53
C GLY A 262 23.72 -2.09 1.22
N GLU A 263 24.19 -0.86 1.24
CA GLU A 263 23.41 0.30 0.81
C GLU A 263 23.29 0.33 -0.72
N TRP A 264 22.20 0.91 -1.19
CA TRP A 264 21.96 1.16 -2.60
C TRP A 264 21.50 2.60 -2.84
N ASN A 265 21.73 3.11 -4.04
CA ASN A 265 21.37 4.48 -4.43
C ASN A 265 20.26 4.49 -5.48
N GLU A 266 20.26 3.56 -6.42
CA GLU A 266 19.27 3.52 -7.49
C GLU A 266 18.85 2.08 -7.85
N ILE A 267 17.56 1.88 -7.96
CA ILE A 267 16.96 0.67 -8.53
C ILE A 267 16.24 1.05 -9.82
N VAL A 268 16.59 0.39 -10.94
CA VAL A 268 15.90 0.57 -12.22
C VAL A 268 15.12 -0.70 -12.54
N ILE A 269 13.84 -0.48 -12.84
CA ILE A 269 12.81 -1.51 -13.02
C ILE A 269 12.29 -1.40 -14.45
N SER A 270 12.64 -2.35 -15.31
CA SER A 270 12.20 -2.40 -16.71
C SER A 270 11.05 -3.39 -16.88
N LYS A 271 10.05 -3.00 -17.67
CA LYS A 271 8.88 -3.84 -18.02
C LYS A 271 9.17 -4.74 -19.19
#